data_c56a431dbd9a196cdbb565586d6004f3
#
_entry.id   c56a431dbd9a196cdbb565586d6004f3
#
_cell.length_a   1.000
_cell.length_b   1.000
_cell.length_c   1.000
_cell.angle_alpha   90.00
_cell.angle_beta   90.00
_cell.angle_gamma   90.00
#
_symmetry.space_group_name_H-M   'P 1'
#
loop_
_entity.id
_entity.type
_entity.pdbx_description
1 polymer ?
#
loop_
_entity_poly.entity_id
_entity_poly.type
_entity_poly.pdbx_seq_one_letter_code
_entity_poly.pdbx_strand_id
1 'polypeptide(L)'
;VFRQEFEEMAVKVYYDDDADLSLLKGKTIAIIGYGSQGHAQAQNLRDSGCDVIVGQRPGGANYDLAISHGFKPVSAAEAADKGDLINILLPDELQGDVYRDDIKPQLKIGNLLMCSHGFNIHFNQVQPPDGVDAALVAPKGPGHLVRSEYEKGGGVPSLIALSAGASETSRQLALAYAKGIGGTRGGVIETTFAEETETDLFGEQVVLCGGVSALVKAGFETLVEAGYQPEMAYFECMHELKLIVDLFYQGGLNYMRYSVSNTAEYGDYTRGNRIVTEQTKAEMKKILGEIQSGQFARDWLLENRAGQASFLATRRRERGHMIETVGKQLRKMMSWISSKEV
;
A
#
# COMPACT_ATOMS: atom_id res chain seq x y z
N VAL A 1 -20.32 -27.15 -3.86
CA VAL A 1 -19.35 -27.28 -2.76
C VAL A 1 -18.79 -25.91 -2.40
N PHE A 2 -18.29 -25.10 -3.33
CA PHE A 2 -17.72 -23.77 -3.05
C PHE A 2 -18.72 -22.75 -2.45
N ARG A 3 -20.01 -22.87 -2.68
CA ARG A 3 -21.00 -21.87 -2.24
C ARG A 3 -21.38 -22.00 -0.76
N GLN A 4 -21.30 -23.19 -0.18
CA GLN A 4 -21.61 -23.42 1.24
C GLN A 4 -20.44 -23.09 2.19
N GLU A 5 -19.20 -23.23 1.72
CA GLU A 5 -18.00 -22.87 2.51
C GLU A 5 -17.81 -21.34 2.63
N PHE A 6 -18.35 -20.55 1.70
CA PHE A 6 -18.28 -19.07 1.77
C PHE A 6 -19.27 -18.46 2.77
N GLU A 7 -20.40 -19.10 3.08
CA GLU A 7 -21.37 -18.59 4.06
C GLU A 7 -20.90 -18.77 5.53
N GLU A 8 -19.93 -19.64 5.80
CA GLU A 8 -19.36 -19.86 7.15
C GLU A 8 -18.15 -18.96 7.48
N MET A 9 -17.59 -18.26 6.50
CA MET A 9 -16.47 -17.32 6.71
C MET A 9 -16.90 -15.88 6.42
N ALA A 10 -17.93 -15.40 7.10
CA ALA A 10 -18.25 -13.98 7.07
C ALA A 10 -17.12 -13.19 7.73
N VAL A 11 -16.27 -12.56 6.90
CA VAL A 11 -15.21 -11.67 7.39
C VAL A 11 -15.84 -10.56 8.22
N LYS A 12 -15.33 -10.33 9.44
CA LYS A 12 -15.81 -9.27 10.30
C LYS A 12 -15.43 -7.92 9.74
N VAL A 13 -16.43 -7.10 9.45
CA VAL A 13 -16.27 -5.73 8.91
C VAL A 13 -16.77 -4.75 9.94
N TYR A 14 -15.96 -3.74 10.25
CA TYR A 14 -16.31 -2.65 11.16
C TYR A 14 -16.57 -1.37 10.36
N TYR A 15 -17.58 -0.61 10.81
CA TYR A 15 -17.96 0.68 10.27
C TYR A 15 -17.89 1.78 11.34
N ASP A 16 -18.33 2.99 11.03
CA ASP A 16 -18.25 4.15 11.93
C ASP A 16 -18.89 3.91 13.31
N ASP A 17 -19.99 3.16 13.37
CA ASP A 17 -20.70 2.88 14.63
C ASP A 17 -19.95 1.86 15.51
N ASP A 18 -19.03 1.10 14.95
CA ASP A 18 -18.22 0.10 15.66
C ASP A 18 -16.94 0.69 16.29
N ALA A 19 -16.61 1.95 15.99
CA ALA A 19 -15.38 2.59 16.41
C ALA A 19 -15.64 3.90 17.17
N ASP A 20 -15.00 4.04 18.33
CA ASP A 20 -15.14 5.23 19.19
C ASP A 20 -13.89 6.12 19.11
N LEU A 21 -13.97 7.20 18.35
CA LEU A 21 -12.89 8.17 18.20
C LEU A 21 -12.52 8.85 19.54
N SER A 22 -13.42 8.90 20.49
CA SER A 22 -13.17 9.55 21.79
C SER A 22 -12.07 8.86 22.61
N LEU A 23 -11.77 7.60 22.32
CA LEU A 23 -10.66 6.84 22.94
C LEU A 23 -9.27 7.42 22.61
N LEU A 24 -9.16 8.24 21.57
CA LEU A 24 -7.93 8.95 21.21
C LEU A 24 -7.82 10.32 21.90
N LYS A 25 -8.86 10.78 22.60
CA LYS A 25 -8.83 12.05 23.30
C LYS A 25 -7.82 12.02 24.45
N GLY A 26 -6.92 13.00 24.46
CA GLY A 26 -5.84 13.09 25.47
C GLY A 26 -4.68 12.10 25.24
N LYS A 27 -4.67 11.42 24.10
CA LYS A 27 -3.54 10.60 23.65
C LYS A 27 -2.82 11.29 22.52
N THR A 28 -1.49 11.21 22.52
CA THR A 28 -0.65 11.70 21.43
C THR A 28 -0.37 10.58 20.44
N ILE A 29 -0.62 10.83 19.16
CA ILE A 29 -0.36 9.89 18.06
C ILE A 29 0.93 10.32 17.36
N ALA A 30 1.97 9.51 17.47
CA ALA A 30 3.24 9.72 16.78
C ALA A 30 3.20 9.05 15.39
N ILE A 31 3.35 9.84 14.34
CA ILE A 31 3.50 9.39 12.96
C ILE A 31 4.97 9.48 12.59
N ILE A 32 5.65 8.32 12.50
CA ILE A 32 7.07 8.23 12.16
C ILE A 32 7.24 8.03 10.66
N GLY A 33 7.67 9.07 9.96
CA GLY A 33 7.72 9.13 8.50
C GLY A 33 6.58 9.95 7.90
N TYR A 34 6.91 10.83 6.94
CA TYR A 34 5.93 11.71 6.28
C TYR A 34 5.94 11.49 4.76
N GLY A 35 6.01 10.20 4.37
CA GLY A 35 5.88 9.75 2.99
C GLY A 35 4.42 9.67 2.53
N SER A 36 4.11 8.81 1.55
CA SER A 36 2.77 8.68 0.95
C SER A 36 1.67 8.43 1.99
N GLN A 37 1.85 7.47 2.89
CA GLN A 37 0.86 7.20 3.95
C GLN A 37 0.95 8.22 5.08
N GLY A 38 2.17 8.57 5.51
CA GLY A 38 2.37 9.44 6.66
C GLY A 38 1.71 10.81 6.53
N HIS A 39 1.86 11.47 5.36
CA HIS A 39 1.25 12.78 5.14
C HIS A 39 -0.29 12.73 5.13
N ALA A 40 -0.86 11.66 4.57
CA ALA A 40 -2.32 11.51 4.52
C ALA A 40 -2.89 11.21 5.91
N GLN A 41 -2.34 10.21 6.60
CA GLN A 41 -2.84 9.77 7.90
C GLN A 41 -2.67 10.85 8.97
N ALA A 42 -1.51 11.54 9.02
CA ALA A 42 -1.29 12.62 9.98
C ALA A 42 -2.29 13.77 9.82
N GLN A 43 -2.57 14.18 8.58
CA GLN A 43 -3.54 15.23 8.29
C GLN A 43 -4.96 14.80 8.64
N ASN A 44 -5.36 13.57 8.24
CA ASN A 44 -6.70 13.06 8.53
C ASN A 44 -6.96 12.96 10.05
N LEU A 45 -5.98 12.46 10.82
CA LEU A 45 -6.06 12.39 12.28
C LEU A 45 -6.21 13.78 12.90
N ARG A 46 -5.37 14.74 12.48
CA ARG A 46 -5.45 16.12 12.95
C ARG A 46 -6.81 16.73 12.63
N ASP A 47 -7.31 16.56 11.41
CA ASP A 47 -8.61 17.09 10.97
C ASP A 47 -9.78 16.37 11.67
N SER A 48 -9.56 15.16 12.21
CA SER A 48 -10.47 14.44 13.11
C SER A 48 -10.37 14.87 14.57
N GLY A 49 -9.51 15.86 14.89
CA GLY A 49 -9.36 16.41 16.24
C GLY A 49 -8.40 15.65 17.14
N CYS A 50 -7.55 14.77 16.59
CA CYS A 50 -6.52 14.06 17.34
C CYS A 50 -5.27 14.92 17.55
N ASP A 51 -4.56 14.67 18.65
CA ASP A 51 -3.21 15.22 18.88
C ASP A 51 -2.17 14.39 18.11
N VAL A 52 -1.48 15.02 17.16
CA VAL A 52 -0.55 14.35 16.23
C VAL A 52 0.83 15.00 16.29
N ILE A 53 1.84 14.19 16.57
CA ILE A 53 3.26 14.57 16.45
C ILE A 53 3.89 13.81 15.28
N VAL A 54 4.68 14.50 14.45
CA VAL A 54 5.34 13.91 13.28
C VAL A 54 6.82 13.72 13.58
N GLY A 55 7.30 12.47 13.49
CA GLY A 55 8.71 12.13 13.52
C GLY A 55 9.26 12.07 12.09
N GLN A 56 10.09 13.05 11.72
CA GLN A 56 10.71 13.12 10.39
C GLN A 56 12.09 13.80 10.48
N ARG A 57 13.10 13.15 9.87
CA ARG A 57 14.45 13.72 9.83
C ARG A 57 14.49 15.01 9.02
N PRO A 58 15.25 16.03 9.47
CA PRO A 58 15.37 17.29 8.75
C PRO A 58 16.12 17.15 7.41
N GLY A 59 15.98 18.15 6.56
CA GLY A 59 16.77 18.30 5.32
C GLY A 59 16.29 17.45 4.13
N GLY A 60 15.06 16.94 4.16
CA GLY A 60 14.49 16.22 3.05
C GLY A 60 13.12 16.75 2.63
N ALA A 61 12.70 16.46 1.39
CA ALA A 61 11.43 16.93 0.83
C ALA A 61 10.20 16.62 1.72
N ASN A 62 10.19 15.46 2.38
CA ASN A 62 9.11 15.08 3.29
C ASN A 62 9.10 15.92 4.58
N TYR A 63 10.26 16.41 5.05
CA TYR A 63 10.34 17.33 6.19
C TYR A 63 9.72 18.69 5.83
N ASP A 64 10.10 19.23 4.67
CA ASP A 64 9.58 20.50 4.18
C ASP A 64 8.07 20.41 3.89
N LEU A 65 7.63 19.26 3.36
CA LEU A 65 6.23 18.97 3.14
C LEU A 65 5.43 18.97 4.47
N ALA A 66 5.97 18.36 5.53
CA ALA A 66 5.31 18.35 6.84
C ALA A 66 5.18 19.78 7.40
N ILE A 67 6.22 20.60 7.27
CA ILE A 67 6.17 22.02 7.65
C ILE A 67 5.10 22.77 6.84
N SER A 68 5.04 22.57 5.54
CA SER A 68 4.05 23.23 4.66
C SER A 68 2.60 22.85 5.01
N HIS A 69 2.40 21.65 5.59
CA HIS A 69 1.12 21.20 6.11
C HIS A 69 0.85 21.63 7.57
N GLY A 70 1.72 22.47 8.14
CA GLY A 70 1.55 23.05 9.47
C GLY A 70 2.02 22.19 10.64
N PHE A 71 2.73 21.08 10.38
CA PHE A 71 3.37 20.29 11.44
C PHE A 71 4.74 20.87 11.83
N LYS A 72 5.20 20.52 13.03
CA LYS A 72 6.56 20.79 13.50
C LYS A 72 7.28 19.45 13.69
N PRO A 73 7.92 18.92 12.65
CA PRO A 73 8.53 17.61 12.74
C PRO A 73 9.67 17.59 13.77
N VAL A 74 9.74 16.51 14.53
CA VAL A 74 10.79 16.21 15.50
C VAL A 74 11.57 14.96 15.08
N SER A 75 12.53 14.50 15.86
CA SER A 75 13.20 13.21 15.62
C SER A 75 12.23 12.04 15.84
N ALA A 76 12.56 10.87 15.28
CA ALA A 76 11.78 9.65 15.51
C ALA A 76 11.76 9.28 17.01
N ALA A 77 12.90 9.41 17.68
CA ALA A 77 13.01 9.16 19.12
C ALA A 77 12.12 10.11 19.94
N GLU A 78 12.16 11.42 19.66
CA GLU A 78 11.33 12.39 20.36
C GLU A 78 9.83 12.16 20.13
N ALA A 79 9.44 11.82 18.90
CA ALA A 79 8.06 11.51 18.59
C ALA A 79 7.60 10.24 19.31
N ALA A 80 8.43 9.20 19.34
CA ALA A 80 8.12 7.94 20.04
C ALA A 80 8.04 8.13 21.56
N ASP A 81 8.92 8.94 22.18
CA ASP A 81 8.86 9.22 23.61
C ASP A 81 7.57 9.93 24.05
N LYS A 82 7.05 10.81 23.19
CA LYS A 82 5.82 11.57 23.44
C LYS A 82 4.54 10.86 23.04
N GLY A 83 4.65 9.84 22.17
CA GLY A 83 3.51 9.12 21.63
C GLY A 83 2.91 8.10 22.60
N ASP A 84 1.59 8.02 22.66
CA ASP A 84 0.85 6.86 23.22
C ASP A 84 0.63 5.79 22.15
N LEU A 85 0.29 6.22 20.92
CA LEU A 85 0.22 5.38 19.74
C LEU A 85 1.39 5.79 18.80
N ILE A 86 2.22 4.83 18.42
CA ILE A 86 3.42 5.08 17.61
C ILE A 86 3.27 4.34 16.28
N ASN A 87 2.93 5.04 15.20
CA ASN A 87 2.75 4.46 13.89
C ASN A 87 3.98 4.67 13.01
N ILE A 88 4.65 3.57 12.61
CA ILE A 88 5.84 3.58 11.78
C ILE A 88 5.42 3.53 10.31
N LEU A 89 5.58 4.65 9.61
CA LEU A 89 5.22 4.83 8.19
C LEU A 89 6.45 5.17 7.34
N LEU A 90 7.57 4.61 7.71
CA LEU A 90 8.82 4.65 6.94
C LEU A 90 8.83 3.57 5.85
N PRO A 91 9.70 3.67 4.82
CA PRO A 91 9.98 2.55 3.93
C PRO A 91 10.42 1.30 4.70
N ASP A 92 9.96 0.12 4.26
CA ASP A 92 10.13 -1.13 5.01
C ASP A 92 11.58 -1.44 5.34
N GLU A 93 12.48 -1.19 4.39
CA GLU A 93 13.91 -1.42 4.52
C GLU A 93 14.60 -0.54 5.58
N LEU A 94 13.97 0.53 6.02
CA LEU A 94 14.50 1.45 7.03
C LEU A 94 13.88 1.23 8.41
N GLN A 95 12.70 0.61 8.48
CA GLN A 95 11.94 0.51 9.73
C GLN A 95 12.70 -0.24 10.81
N GLY A 96 13.35 -1.37 10.48
CA GLY A 96 14.06 -2.19 11.45
C GLY A 96 15.18 -1.44 12.17
N ASP A 97 15.97 -0.66 11.44
CA ASP A 97 17.06 0.12 12.01
C ASP A 97 16.54 1.30 12.85
N VAL A 98 15.61 2.09 12.32
CA VAL A 98 15.01 3.22 13.05
C VAL A 98 14.24 2.72 14.29
N TYR A 99 13.56 1.58 14.19
CA TYR A 99 12.91 0.98 15.35
C TYR A 99 13.90 0.62 16.44
N ARG A 100 14.97 -0.10 16.09
CA ARG A 100 15.99 -0.55 17.06
C ARG A 100 16.69 0.63 17.73
N ASP A 101 17.09 1.64 16.95
CA ASP A 101 18.00 2.68 17.38
C ASP A 101 17.26 3.88 18.01
N ASP A 102 16.09 4.25 17.48
CA ASP A 102 15.38 5.46 17.87
C ASP A 102 14.06 5.20 18.63
N ILE A 103 13.27 4.20 18.20
CA ILE A 103 11.90 4.02 18.71
C ILE A 103 11.87 3.10 19.93
N LYS A 104 12.45 1.89 19.82
CA LYS A 104 12.38 0.87 20.87
C LYS A 104 12.84 1.36 22.24
N PRO A 105 13.93 2.17 22.35
CA PRO A 105 14.38 2.69 23.65
C PRO A 105 13.37 3.65 24.34
N GLN A 106 12.44 4.19 23.58
CA GLN A 106 11.43 5.16 24.07
C GLN A 106 10.09 4.51 24.41
N LEU A 107 9.87 3.25 24.00
CA LEU A 107 8.58 2.57 24.23
C LEU A 107 8.34 2.32 25.71
N LYS A 108 7.10 2.56 26.14
CA LYS A 108 6.63 2.40 27.51
C LYS A 108 5.53 1.34 27.56
N ILE A 109 5.40 0.66 28.68
CA ILE A 109 4.29 -0.27 28.93
C ILE A 109 2.95 0.48 28.67
N GLY A 110 2.09 -0.11 27.90
CA GLY A 110 0.80 0.46 27.50
C GLY A 110 0.83 1.31 26.23
N ASN A 111 2.00 1.53 25.60
CA ASN A 111 2.04 2.07 24.25
C ASN A 111 1.42 1.07 23.26
N LEU A 112 0.85 1.60 22.16
CA LEU A 112 0.43 0.81 21.00
C LEU A 112 1.38 1.10 19.84
N LEU A 113 2.17 0.09 19.46
CA LEU A 113 3.04 0.17 18.29
C LEU A 113 2.23 -0.16 17.03
N MET A 114 2.29 0.69 16.01
CA MET A 114 1.45 0.56 14.84
C MET A 114 2.26 0.57 13.54
N CYS A 115 1.68 -0.02 12.50
CA CYS A 115 2.14 0.05 11.12
C CYS A 115 0.95 0.05 10.15
N SER A 116 1.21 0.38 8.88
CA SER A 116 0.20 0.29 7.80
C SER A 116 0.56 -0.75 6.74
N HIS A 117 1.62 -1.54 6.95
CA HIS A 117 1.99 -2.74 6.24
C HIS A 117 2.70 -3.67 7.21
N GLY A 118 2.35 -4.95 7.18
CA GLY A 118 2.79 -5.90 8.19
C GLY A 118 4.21 -6.43 8.05
N PHE A 119 4.94 -6.11 6.98
CA PHE A 119 6.25 -6.64 6.61
C PHE A 119 7.22 -6.75 7.79
N ASN A 120 7.46 -5.66 8.50
CA ASN A 120 8.48 -5.61 9.54
C ASN A 120 8.08 -6.37 10.82
N ILE A 121 6.79 -6.45 11.14
CA ILE A 121 6.28 -7.27 12.25
C ILE A 121 6.30 -8.75 11.85
N HIS A 122 5.76 -9.09 10.68
CA HIS A 122 5.65 -10.47 10.19
C HIS A 122 7.02 -11.13 10.03
N PHE A 123 7.99 -10.42 9.45
CA PHE A 123 9.35 -10.93 9.25
C PHE A 123 10.32 -10.57 10.39
N ASN A 124 9.80 -10.26 11.59
CA ASN A 124 10.55 -10.07 12.84
C ASN A 124 11.66 -8.99 12.79
N GLN A 125 11.55 -7.98 11.92
CA GLN A 125 12.44 -6.82 11.91
C GLN A 125 12.07 -5.83 13.02
N VAL A 126 10.79 -5.78 13.38
CA VAL A 126 10.23 -5.00 14.49
C VAL A 126 9.55 -5.97 15.47
N GLN A 127 10.04 -6.02 16.69
CA GLN A 127 9.51 -6.88 17.75
C GLN A 127 9.17 -6.00 18.97
N PRO A 128 7.87 -5.77 19.23
CA PRO A 128 7.43 -5.00 20.39
C PRO A 128 7.99 -5.63 21.70
N PRO A 129 8.44 -4.80 22.67
CA PRO A 129 8.84 -5.33 23.97
C PRO A 129 7.61 -5.75 24.79
N ASP A 130 7.85 -6.50 25.87
CA ASP A 130 6.79 -6.92 26.78
C ASP A 130 5.97 -5.71 27.29
N GLY A 131 4.65 -5.84 27.27
CA GLY A 131 3.72 -4.80 27.69
C GLY A 131 3.43 -3.72 26.63
N VAL A 132 3.93 -3.90 25.40
CA VAL A 132 3.60 -3.08 24.21
C VAL A 132 2.89 -3.97 23.19
N ASP A 133 1.64 -3.67 22.92
CA ASP A 133 0.89 -4.36 21.87
C ASP A 133 1.27 -3.81 20.49
N ALA A 134 1.13 -4.65 19.45
CA ALA A 134 1.23 -4.17 18.07
C ALA A 134 -0.11 -4.25 17.36
N ALA A 135 -0.40 -3.24 16.53
CA ALA A 135 -1.56 -3.18 15.66
C ALA A 135 -1.18 -2.74 14.25
N LEU A 136 -1.89 -3.29 13.28
CA LEU A 136 -1.85 -2.84 11.90
C LEU A 136 -3.14 -2.10 11.58
N VAL A 137 -3.03 -0.95 10.94
CA VAL A 137 -4.14 -0.27 10.25
C VAL A 137 -3.67 0.08 8.85
N ALA A 138 -4.09 -0.70 7.87
CA ALA A 138 -3.62 -0.65 6.48
C ALA A 138 -4.71 -0.17 5.52
N PRO A 139 -4.76 1.12 5.15
CA PRO A 139 -5.63 1.58 4.08
C PRO A 139 -5.26 0.91 2.76
N LYS A 140 -6.24 0.33 2.06
CA LYS A 140 -6.02 -0.34 0.76
C LYS A 140 -6.12 0.67 -0.39
N GLY A 141 -5.15 1.57 -0.42
CA GLY A 141 -4.96 2.58 -1.45
C GLY A 141 -3.77 3.50 -1.15
N PRO A 142 -3.24 4.17 -2.18
CA PRO A 142 -2.12 5.09 -2.01
C PRO A 142 -2.50 6.30 -1.15
N GLY A 143 -1.53 6.88 -0.44
CA GLY A 143 -1.79 7.94 0.54
C GLY A 143 -2.54 9.15 0.01
N HIS A 144 -2.24 9.58 -1.23
CA HIS A 144 -2.99 10.71 -1.83
C HIS A 144 -4.49 10.40 -2.00
N LEU A 145 -4.86 9.15 -2.24
CA LEU A 145 -6.25 8.71 -2.29
C LEU A 145 -6.86 8.65 -0.88
N VAL A 146 -6.11 8.15 0.11
CA VAL A 146 -6.53 8.16 1.52
C VAL A 146 -6.87 9.59 1.96
N ARG A 147 -6.08 10.59 1.56
CA ARG A 147 -6.35 12.00 1.87
C ARG A 147 -7.55 12.53 1.08
N SER A 148 -7.56 12.36 -0.23
CA SER A 148 -8.62 12.96 -1.08
C SER A 148 -10.00 12.38 -0.81
N GLU A 149 -10.12 11.08 -0.53
CA GLU A 149 -11.42 10.48 -0.18
C GLU A 149 -11.89 10.93 1.20
N TYR A 150 -10.97 11.09 2.16
CA TYR A 150 -11.31 11.67 3.46
C TYR A 150 -11.87 13.11 3.34
N GLU A 151 -11.24 13.96 2.54
CA GLU A 151 -11.67 15.34 2.29
C GLU A 151 -13.06 15.43 1.64
N LYS A 152 -13.42 14.43 0.84
CA LYS A 152 -14.76 14.30 0.24
C LYS A 152 -15.80 13.75 1.20
N GLY A 153 -15.43 13.40 2.43
CA GLY A 153 -16.32 12.79 3.41
C GLY A 153 -16.44 11.27 3.31
N GLY A 154 -15.75 10.65 2.34
CA GLY A 154 -15.61 9.20 2.20
C GLY A 154 -14.41 8.65 2.98
N GLY A 155 -13.99 7.44 2.63
CA GLY A 155 -12.81 6.79 3.21
C GLY A 155 -12.37 5.58 2.41
N VAL A 156 -11.08 5.35 2.37
CA VAL A 156 -10.49 4.17 1.74
C VAL A 156 -10.68 2.97 2.68
N PRO A 157 -11.24 1.85 2.21
CA PRO A 157 -11.33 0.63 3.01
C PRO A 157 -9.98 0.24 3.60
N SER A 158 -9.97 -0.25 4.84
CA SER A 158 -8.75 -0.55 5.56
C SER A 158 -8.77 -1.97 6.14
N LEU A 159 -7.60 -2.51 6.39
CA LEU A 159 -7.45 -3.73 7.18
C LEU A 159 -6.98 -3.40 8.59
N ILE A 160 -7.36 -4.24 9.55
CA ILE A 160 -6.88 -4.18 10.93
C ILE A 160 -6.33 -5.55 11.32
N ALA A 161 -5.16 -5.58 11.96
CA ALA A 161 -4.62 -6.78 12.60
C ALA A 161 -3.99 -6.42 13.95
N LEU A 162 -3.93 -7.41 14.84
CA LEU A 162 -3.36 -7.26 16.17
C LEU A 162 -2.31 -8.34 16.42
N SER A 163 -1.29 -8.03 17.22
CA SER A 163 -0.35 -9.03 17.69
C SER A 163 -1.03 -10.10 18.55
N ALA A 164 -0.46 -11.29 18.58
CA ALA A 164 -0.97 -12.39 19.41
C ALA A 164 -1.00 -11.96 20.89
N GLY A 165 -2.16 -12.12 21.53
CA GLY A 165 -2.35 -11.75 22.93
C GLY A 165 -2.57 -10.26 23.18
N ALA A 166 -2.71 -9.43 22.15
CA ALA A 166 -3.03 -8.02 22.30
C ALA A 166 -4.38 -7.83 23.02
N SER A 167 -4.44 -6.77 23.83
CA SER A 167 -5.61 -6.44 24.62
C SER A 167 -6.79 -5.97 23.78
N GLU A 168 -8.02 -6.09 24.32
CA GLU A 168 -9.21 -5.52 23.71
C GLU A 168 -9.10 -3.98 23.62
N THR A 169 -8.42 -3.35 24.58
CA THR A 169 -8.14 -1.91 24.54
C THR A 169 -7.33 -1.54 23.30
N SER A 170 -6.30 -2.33 22.96
CA SER A 170 -5.49 -2.11 21.77
C SER A 170 -6.29 -2.28 20.47
N ARG A 171 -7.24 -3.24 20.42
CA ARG A 171 -8.18 -3.39 19.32
C ARG A 171 -9.04 -2.13 19.15
N GLN A 172 -9.61 -1.65 20.24
CA GLN A 172 -10.47 -0.46 20.21
C GLN A 172 -9.70 0.81 19.82
N LEU A 173 -8.45 0.96 20.27
CA LEU A 173 -7.58 2.06 19.87
C LEU A 173 -7.22 1.99 18.37
N ALA A 174 -6.95 0.80 17.84
CA ALA A 174 -6.69 0.63 16.42
C ALA A 174 -7.92 0.94 15.55
N LEU A 175 -9.13 0.56 16.01
CA LEU A 175 -10.38 0.93 15.34
C LEU A 175 -10.64 2.44 15.42
N ALA A 176 -10.38 3.07 16.58
CA ALA A 176 -10.47 4.51 16.74
C ALA A 176 -9.50 5.25 15.80
N TYR A 177 -8.28 4.73 15.66
CA TYR A 177 -7.30 5.21 14.68
C TYR A 177 -7.83 5.08 13.25
N ALA A 178 -8.34 3.90 12.86
CA ALA A 178 -8.93 3.67 11.55
C ALA A 178 -10.09 4.65 11.25
N LYS A 179 -10.92 4.97 12.26
CA LYS A 179 -11.95 6.00 12.16
C LYS A 179 -11.33 7.39 11.97
N GLY A 180 -10.31 7.72 12.73
CA GLY A 180 -9.60 9.00 12.63
C GLY A 180 -9.01 9.28 11.26
N ILE A 181 -8.57 8.24 10.53
CA ILE A 181 -8.10 8.38 9.16
C ILE A 181 -9.21 8.23 8.10
N GLY A 182 -10.45 7.93 8.49
CA GLY A 182 -11.63 7.78 7.62
C GLY A 182 -11.87 6.36 7.11
N GLY A 183 -11.07 5.38 7.52
CA GLY A 183 -11.17 4.00 7.02
C GLY A 183 -12.51 3.33 7.32
N THR A 184 -13.13 3.61 8.47
CA THR A 184 -14.43 3.05 8.87
C THR A 184 -15.59 3.49 8.00
N ARG A 185 -15.45 4.61 7.27
CA ARG A 185 -16.46 5.06 6.29
C ARG A 185 -16.51 4.14 5.07
N GLY A 186 -15.37 3.55 4.70
CA GLY A 186 -15.27 2.56 3.63
C GLY A 186 -15.41 1.11 4.11
N GLY A 187 -15.29 0.90 5.42
CA GLY A 187 -15.26 -0.41 6.07
C GLY A 187 -13.84 -0.85 6.44
N VAL A 188 -13.72 -1.49 7.61
CA VAL A 188 -12.45 -2.02 8.14
C VAL A 188 -12.60 -3.52 8.34
N ILE A 189 -11.76 -4.29 7.68
CA ILE A 189 -11.77 -5.75 7.72
C ILE A 189 -10.72 -6.24 8.70
N GLU A 190 -11.10 -7.17 9.59
CA GLU A 190 -10.15 -7.81 10.49
C GLU A 190 -9.39 -8.93 9.78
N THR A 191 -8.07 -8.95 9.95
CA THR A 191 -7.14 -9.91 9.35
C THR A 191 -6.00 -10.24 10.33
N THR A 192 -4.91 -10.82 9.83
CA THR A 192 -3.69 -11.07 10.59
C THR A 192 -2.50 -10.37 9.95
N PHE A 193 -1.41 -10.16 10.70
CA PHE A 193 -0.16 -9.63 10.13
C PHE A 193 0.36 -10.50 8.99
N ALA A 194 0.26 -11.82 9.11
CA ALA A 194 0.69 -12.75 8.08
C ALA A 194 -0.16 -12.59 6.80
N GLU A 195 -1.48 -12.66 6.94
CA GLU A 195 -2.40 -12.58 5.79
C GLU A 195 -2.27 -11.23 5.07
N GLU A 196 -2.24 -10.11 5.80
CA GLU A 196 -2.05 -8.79 5.18
C GLU A 196 -0.73 -8.71 4.44
N THR A 197 0.38 -9.11 5.08
CA THR A 197 1.71 -9.00 4.48
C THR A 197 1.87 -9.88 3.25
N GLU A 198 1.46 -11.14 3.34
CA GLU A 198 1.62 -12.11 2.27
C GLU A 198 0.74 -11.77 1.06
N THR A 199 -0.50 -11.36 1.30
CA THR A 199 -1.43 -11.02 0.20
C THR A 199 -1.08 -9.69 -0.45
N ASP A 200 -0.62 -8.70 0.30
CA ASP A 200 -0.19 -7.41 -0.22
C ASP A 200 1.07 -7.58 -1.10
N LEU A 201 2.12 -8.22 -0.58
CA LEU A 201 3.34 -8.54 -1.33
C LEU A 201 3.05 -9.38 -2.58
N PHE A 202 2.17 -10.38 -2.47
CA PHE A 202 1.77 -11.17 -3.62
C PHE A 202 1.03 -10.33 -4.67
N GLY A 203 0.07 -9.54 -4.23
CA GLY A 203 -0.73 -8.69 -5.11
C GLY A 203 0.12 -7.72 -5.91
N GLU A 204 1.06 -7.02 -5.26
CA GLU A 204 1.93 -6.06 -5.94
C GLU A 204 2.95 -6.72 -6.87
N GLN A 205 3.51 -7.88 -6.50
CA GLN A 205 4.50 -8.57 -7.32
C GLN A 205 3.88 -9.26 -8.53
N VAL A 206 2.75 -9.95 -8.34
CA VAL A 206 2.18 -10.85 -9.35
C VAL A 206 1.16 -10.15 -10.24
N VAL A 207 0.41 -9.19 -9.72
CA VAL A 207 -0.70 -8.57 -10.45
C VAL A 207 -0.51 -7.06 -10.62
N LEU A 208 -0.50 -6.30 -9.50
CA LEU A 208 -0.73 -4.86 -9.51
C LEU A 208 0.44 -4.04 -10.07
N CYS A 209 1.67 -4.45 -9.78
CA CYS A 209 2.87 -3.76 -10.26
C CYS A 209 3.69 -4.65 -11.20
N GLY A 210 4.20 -5.79 -10.71
CA GLY A 210 5.08 -6.65 -11.49
C GLY A 210 4.39 -7.27 -12.70
N GLY A 211 3.28 -7.97 -12.49
CA GLY A 211 2.55 -8.67 -13.55
C GLY A 211 2.04 -7.74 -14.64
N VAL A 212 1.31 -6.68 -14.26
CA VAL A 212 0.73 -5.75 -15.24
C VAL A 212 1.82 -4.99 -16.01
N SER A 213 2.91 -4.58 -15.36
CA SER A 213 4.01 -3.87 -16.05
C SER A 213 4.71 -4.76 -17.07
N ALA A 214 4.95 -6.03 -16.72
CA ALA A 214 5.54 -7.00 -17.63
C ALA A 214 4.63 -7.29 -18.82
N LEU A 215 3.31 -7.44 -18.59
CA LEU A 215 2.32 -7.67 -19.66
C LEU A 215 2.25 -6.49 -20.62
N VAL A 216 2.18 -5.27 -20.10
CA VAL A 216 2.14 -4.03 -20.91
C VAL A 216 3.39 -3.89 -21.76
N LYS A 217 4.57 -4.11 -21.17
CA LYS A 217 5.84 -4.04 -21.92
C LYS A 217 5.89 -5.08 -23.03
N ALA A 218 5.58 -6.33 -22.72
CA ALA A 218 5.61 -7.40 -23.71
C ALA A 218 4.63 -7.14 -24.86
N GLY A 219 3.45 -6.63 -24.58
CA GLY A 219 2.48 -6.23 -25.61
C GLY A 219 3.00 -5.09 -26.50
N PHE A 220 3.53 -4.04 -25.88
CA PHE A 220 4.14 -2.90 -26.57
C PHE A 220 5.31 -3.35 -27.48
N GLU A 221 6.25 -4.11 -26.94
CA GLU A 221 7.42 -4.61 -27.67
C GLU A 221 6.98 -5.48 -28.85
N THR A 222 6.03 -6.38 -28.66
CA THR A 222 5.50 -7.27 -29.72
C THR A 222 4.93 -6.48 -30.90
N LEU A 223 4.18 -5.42 -30.63
CA LEU A 223 3.61 -4.57 -31.70
C LEU A 223 4.69 -3.78 -32.43
N VAL A 224 5.64 -3.19 -31.69
CA VAL A 224 6.73 -2.40 -32.28
C VAL A 224 7.65 -3.29 -33.13
N GLU A 225 8.00 -4.47 -32.65
CA GLU A 225 8.80 -5.47 -33.39
C GLU A 225 8.10 -5.97 -34.67
N ALA A 226 6.77 -6.00 -34.68
CA ALA A 226 5.97 -6.30 -35.86
C ALA A 226 5.86 -5.12 -36.84
N GLY A 227 6.47 -3.98 -36.52
CA GLY A 227 6.53 -2.79 -37.40
C GLY A 227 5.39 -1.81 -37.22
N TYR A 228 4.57 -1.93 -36.19
CA TYR A 228 3.56 -0.93 -35.86
C TYR A 228 4.18 0.30 -35.20
N GLN A 229 3.52 1.47 -35.35
CA GLN A 229 3.97 2.72 -34.76
C GLN A 229 3.98 2.61 -33.23
N PRO A 230 5.07 3.00 -32.55
CA PRO A 230 5.14 2.95 -31.09
C PRO A 230 4.03 3.72 -30.37
N GLU A 231 3.54 4.80 -30.97
CA GLU A 231 2.41 5.58 -30.45
C GLU A 231 1.13 4.73 -30.39
N MET A 232 0.85 3.95 -31.44
CA MET A 232 -0.30 3.04 -31.47
C MET A 232 -0.14 1.94 -30.43
N ALA A 233 1.04 1.33 -30.36
CA ALA A 233 1.35 0.32 -29.35
C ALA A 233 1.17 0.86 -27.91
N TYR A 234 1.54 2.13 -27.67
CA TYR A 234 1.34 2.76 -26.36
C TYR A 234 -0.14 2.98 -26.04
N PHE A 235 -0.94 3.46 -26.99
CA PHE A 235 -2.37 3.66 -26.76
C PHE A 235 -3.06 2.35 -26.42
N GLU A 236 -2.82 1.30 -27.19
CA GLU A 236 -3.47 -0.01 -27.04
C GLU A 236 -3.03 -0.76 -25.78
N CYS A 237 -1.73 -0.73 -25.45
CA CYS A 237 -1.20 -1.56 -24.37
C CYS A 237 -1.10 -0.84 -23.02
N MET A 238 -1.00 0.51 -23.00
CA MET A 238 -0.76 1.27 -21.77
C MET A 238 -1.88 2.25 -21.47
N HIS A 239 -2.23 3.13 -22.40
CA HIS A 239 -3.19 4.20 -22.14
C HIS A 239 -4.59 3.64 -21.87
N GLU A 240 -5.07 2.76 -22.74
CA GLU A 240 -6.43 2.23 -22.65
C GLU A 240 -6.61 1.26 -21.48
N LEU A 241 -5.55 0.64 -20.98
CA LEU A 241 -5.60 -0.24 -19.82
C LEU A 241 -6.28 0.43 -18.61
N LYS A 242 -6.00 1.72 -18.37
CA LYS A 242 -6.64 2.47 -17.28
C LYS A 242 -8.16 2.48 -17.40
N LEU A 243 -8.68 2.66 -18.62
CA LEU A 243 -10.11 2.72 -18.88
C LEU A 243 -10.78 1.35 -18.66
N ILE A 244 -10.08 0.28 -19.01
CA ILE A 244 -10.54 -1.10 -18.75
C ILE A 244 -10.51 -1.41 -17.24
N VAL A 245 -9.46 -0.98 -16.53
CA VAL A 245 -9.36 -1.13 -15.07
C VAL A 245 -10.47 -0.36 -14.35
N ASP A 246 -10.87 0.81 -14.84
CA ASP A 246 -12.00 1.55 -14.30
C ASP A 246 -13.31 0.75 -14.38
N LEU A 247 -13.53 0.02 -15.47
CA LEU A 247 -14.71 -0.86 -15.61
C LEU A 247 -14.67 -2.04 -14.62
N PHE A 248 -13.49 -2.64 -14.40
CA PHE A 248 -13.32 -3.64 -13.32
C PHE A 248 -13.65 -3.07 -11.95
N TYR A 249 -13.16 -1.88 -11.67
CA TYR A 249 -13.39 -1.20 -10.39
C TYR A 249 -14.87 -0.87 -10.16
N GLN A 250 -15.59 -0.47 -11.20
CA GLN A 250 -17.00 -0.09 -11.12
C GLN A 250 -17.95 -1.26 -10.96
N GLY A 251 -17.68 -2.40 -11.59
CA GLY A 251 -18.64 -3.50 -11.63
C GLY A 251 -18.06 -4.90 -11.85
N GLY A 252 -16.76 -5.07 -11.64
CA GLY A 252 -16.08 -6.37 -11.78
C GLY A 252 -15.90 -6.81 -13.24
N LEU A 253 -15.41 -8.05 -13.40
CA LEU A 253 -15.11 -8.63 -14.71
C LEU A 253 -16.34 -8.68 -15.64
N ASN A 254 -17.51 -8.97 -15.08
CA ASN A 254 -18.74 -9.07 -15.89
C ASN A 254 -19.18 -7.71 -16.44
N TYR A 255 -19.01 -6.65 -15.67
CA TYR A 255 -19.34 -5.30 -16.12
C TYR A 255 -18.38 -4.81 -17.21
N MET A 256 -17.10 -5.10 -17.05
CA MET A 256 -16.11 -4.81 -18.10
C MET A 256 -16.51 -5.50 -19.40
N ARG A 257 -16.78 -6.81 -19.37
CA ARG A 257 -17.19 -7.60 -20.54
C ARG A 257 -18.47 -7.08 -21.19
N TYR A 258 -19.45 -6.72 -20.38
CA TYR A 258 -20.69 -6.09 -20.88
C TYR A 258 -20.45 -4.73 -21.56
N SER A 259 -19.44 -3.99 -21.10
CA SER A 259 -19.17 -2.61 -21.55
C SER A 259 -18.30 -2.52 -22.81
N VAL A 260 -17.56 -3.59 -23.14
CA VAL A 260 -16.74 -3.67 -24.35
C VAL A 260 -17.49 -4.30 -25.52
N SER A 261 -16.89 -4.30 -26.71
CA SER A 261 -17.47 -4.96 -27.88
C SER A 261 -17.46 -6.50 -27.74
N ASN A 262 -18.42 -7.17 -28.39
CA ASN A 262 -18.43 -8.64 -28.48
C ASN A 262 -17.11 -9.19 -29.04
N THR A 263 -16.42 -8.46 -29.90
CA THR A 263 -15.11 -8.82 -30.45
C THR A 263 -14.04 -8.83 -29.36
N ALA A 264 -14.03 -7.82 -28.49
CA ALA A 264 -13.09 -7.74 -27.37
C ALA A 264 -13.38 -8.83 -26.32
N GLU A 265 -14.65 -9.03 -25.98
CA GLU A 265 -15.08 -10.10 -25.07
C GLU A 265 -14.71 -11.49 -25.59
N TYR A 266 -14.93 -11.76 -26.90
CA TYR A 266 -14.49 -13.00 -27.54
C TYR A 266 -12.97 -13.17 -27.47
N GLY A 267 -12.21 -12.09 -27.67
CA GLY A 267 -10.76 -12.06 -27.54
C GLY A 267 -10.31 -12.42 -26.11
N ASP A 268 -10.95 -11.83 -25.08
CA ASP A 268 -10.70 -12.13 -23.68
C ASP A 268 -10.84 -13.63 -23.39
N TYR A 269 -11.98 -14.22 -23.70
CA TYR A 269 -12.24 -15.65 -23.44
C TYR A 269 -11.32 -16.61 -24.21
N THR A 270 -10.93 -16.26 -25.42
CA THR A 270 -10.21 -17.19 -26.32
C THR A 270 -8.70 -16.98 -26.33
N ARG A 271 -8.20 -15.84 -25.88
CA ARG A 271 -6.76 -15.51 -25.93
C ARG A 271 -6.13 -15.29 -24.54
N GLY A 272 -6.90 -14.81 -23.56
CA GLY A 272 -6.40 -14.57 -22.20
C GLY A 272 -5.70 -15.79 -21.59
N ASN A 273 -6.34 -16.97 -21.68
CA ASN A 273 -5.80 -18.24 -21.16
C ASN A 273 -4.55 -18.75 -21.92
N ARG A 274 -4.19 -18.14 -23.05
CA ARG A 274 -2.93 -18.46 -23.76
C ARG A 274 -1.75 -17.64 -23.22
N ILE A 275 -2.03 -16.54 -22.56
CA ILE A 275 -1.04 -15.67 -21.90
C ILE A 275 -0.87 -16.10 -20.45
N VAL A 276 -1.98 -16.20 -19.71
CA VAL A 276 -2.00 -16.70 -18.32
C VAL A 276 -2.29 -18.20 -18.38
N THR A 277 -1.24 -19.00 -18.48
CA THR A 277 -1.29 -20.47 -18.60
C THR A 277 -1.17 -21.14 -17.23
N GLU A 278 -1.30 -22.48 -17.18
CA GLU A 278 -1.00 -23.26 -15.97
C GLU A 278 0.46 -23.10 -15.51
N GLN A 279 1.40 -22.85 -16.43
CA GLN A 279 2.80 -22.54 -16.09
C GLN A 279 2.91 -21.17 -15.41
N THR A 280 2.20 -20.16 -15.93
CA THR A 280 2.11 -18.84 -15.28
C THR A 280 1.57 -18.99 -13.86
N LYS A 281 0.50 -19.77 -13.68
CA LYS A 281 -0.11 -20.02 -12.35
C LYS A 281 0.83 -20.80 -11.43
N ALA A 282 1.63 -21.71 -11.95
CA ALA A 282 2.64 -22.42 -11.18
C ALA A 282 3.76 -21.47 -10.69
N GLU A 283 4.18 -20.51 -11.52
CA GLU A 283 5.13 -19.49 -11.10
C GLU A 283 4.53 -18.52 -10.03
N MET A 284 3.25 -18.14 -10.16
CA MET A 284 2.54 -17.38 -9.11
C MET A 284 2.58 -18.11 -7.76
N LYS A 285 2.36 -19.43 -7.74
CA LYS A 285 2.44 -20.24 -6.51
C LYS A 285 3.85 -20.28 -5.94
N LYS A 286 4.87 -20.33 -6.80
CA LYS A 286 6.27 -20.29 -6.36
C LYS A 286 6.62 -18.95 -5.73
N ILE A 287 6.23 -17.84 -6.36
CA ILE A 287 6.41 -16.48 -5.80
C ILE A 287 5.72 -16.36 -4.44
N LEU A 288 4.49 -16.88 -4.31
CA LEU A 288 3.82 -16.92 -3.00
C LEU A 288 4.64 -17.71 -1.96
N GLY A 289 5.19 -18.85 -2.33
CA GLY A 289 6.07 -19.64 -1.44
C GLY A 289 7.36 -18.90 -1.04
N GLU A 290 7.93 -18.11 -1.95
CA GLU A 290 9.10 -17.26 -1.66
C GLU A 290 8.76 -16.12 -0.68
N ILE A 291 7.55 -15.57 -0.76
CA ILE A 291 7.04 -14.61 0.21
C ILE A 291 6.83 -15.27 1.57
N GLN A 292 6.08 -16.37 1.63
CA GLN A 292 5.74 -17.09 2.86
C GLN A 292 6.95 -17.61 3.61
N SER A 293 7.98 -18.05 2.89
CA SER A 293 9.24 -18.50 3.49
C SER A 293 10.15 -17.38 3.99
N GLY A 294 9.80 -16.10 3.71
CA GLY A 294 10.65 -14.94 3.99
C GLY A 294 11.84 -14.78 3.03
N GLN A 295 11.91 -15.57 1.96
CA GLN A 295 12.99 -15.45 0.97
C GLN A 295 12.98 -14.07 0.32
N PHE A 296 11.84 -13.58 -0.15
CA PHE A 296 11.72 -12.25 -0.74
C PHE A 296 12.13 -11.16 0.25
N ALA A 297 11.66 -11.23 1.50
CA ALA A 297 12.00 -10.25 2.53
C ALA A 297 13.52 -10.20 2.79
N ARG A 298 14.15 -11.38 2.93
CA ARG A 298 15.61 -11.48 3.08
C ARG A 298 16.33 -10.85 1.90
N ASP A 299 15.94 -11.17 0.68
CA ASP A 299 16.60 -10.71 -0.53
C ASP A 299 16.49 -9.18 -0.67
N TRP A 300 15.32 -8.60 -0.37
CA TRP A 300 15.11 -7.16 -0.34
C TRP A 300 15.95 -6.46 0.72
N LEU A 301 15.96 -6.97 1.94
CA LEU A 301 16.77 -6.40 3.04
C LEU A 301 18.27 -6.47 2.75
N LEU A 302 18.76 -7.56 2.15
CA LEU A 302 20.16 -7.70 1.74
C LEU A 302 20.51 -6.76 0.59
N GLU A 303 19.63 -6.60 -0.40
CA GLU A 303 19.81 -5.64 -1.50
C GLU A 303 19.95 -4.21 -0.97
N ASN A 304 19.15 -3.84 0.04
CA ASN A 304 19.28 -2.53 0.69
C ASN A 304 20.60 -2.37 1.44
N ARG A 305 21.04 -3.38 2.18
CA ARG A 305 22.35 -3.36 2.86
C ARG A 305 23.53 -3.30 1.89
N ALA A 306 23.35 -3.83 0.68
CA ALA A 306 24.32 -3.73 -0.41
C ALA A 306 24.24 -2.38 -1.18
N GLY A 307 23.50 -1.40 -0.67
CA GLY A 307 23.36 -0.07 -1.28
C GLY A 307 22.45 -0.06 -2.52
N GLN A 308 21.53 -1.02 -2.62
CA GLN A 308 20.54 -1.13 -3.71
C GLN A 308 21.18 -1.26 -5.11
N ALA A 309 22.31 -1.94 -5.23
CA ALA A 309 23.12 -1.96 -6.43
C ALA A 309 22.35 -2.48 -7.66
N SER A 310 21.69 -3.65 -7.53
CA SER A 310 20.90 -4.25 -8.61
C SER A 310 19.61 -3.50 -8.87
N PHE A 311 18.95 -3.04 -7.81
CA PHE A 311 17.71 -2.27 -7.86
C PHE A 311 17.91 -0.95 -8.62
N LEU A 312 18.94 -0.16 -8.29
CA LEU A 312 19.25 1.09 -8.96
C LEU A 312 19.70 0.90 -10.42
N ALA A 313 20.44 -0.19 -10.71
CA ALA A 313 20.82 -0.53 -12.07
C ALA A 313 19.60 -0.87 -12.93
N THR A 314 18.68 -1.68 -12.40
CA THR A 314 17.43 -2.01 -13.06
C THR A 314 16.55 -0.77 -13.27
N ARG A 315 16.40 0.07 -12.25
CA ARG A 315 15.66 1.34 -12.35
C ARG A 315 16.18 2.23 -13.48
N ARG A 316 17.50 2.36 -13.65
CA ARG A 316 18.08 3.13 -14.76
C ARG A 316 17.75 2.53 -16.12
N ARG A 317 17.82 1.21 -16.25
CA ARG A 317 17.49 0.51 -17.50
C ARG A 317 16.02 0.70 -17.87
N GLU A 318 15.11 0.49 -16.93
CA GLU A 318 13.67 0.60 -17.15
C GLU A 318 13.24 2.04 -17.51
N ARG A 319 13.84 3.07 -16.89
CA ARG A 319 13.62 4.47 -17.26
C ARG A 319 14.02 4.80 -18.70
N GLY A 320 14.96 4.05 -19.29
CA GLY A 320 15.40 4.20 -20.68
C GLY A 320 14.54 3.44 -21.69
N HIS A 321 13.50 2.74 -21.25
CA HIS A 321 12.66 1.96 -22.16
C HIS A 321 11.87 2.86 -23.11
N MET A 322 11.69 2.43 -24.37
CA MET A 322 11.01 3.20 -25.42
C MET A 322 9.59 3.60 -25.01
N ILE A 323 8.86 2.77 -24.32
CA ILE A 323 7.50 3.04 -23.81
C ILE A 323 7.43 4.32 -22.96
N GLU A 324 8.49 4.60 -22.18
CA GLU A 324 8.56 5.80 -21.34
C GLU A 324 8.72 7.05 -22.17
N THR A 325 9.60 7.02 -23.19
CA THR A 325 9.83 8.15 -24.10
C THR A 325 8.58 8.48 -24.91
N VAL A 326 7.95 7.47 -25.51
CA VAL A 326 6.70 7.60 -26.26
C VAL A 326 5.57 8.08 -25.35
N GLY A 327 5.42 7.47 -24.19
CA GLY A 327 4.40 7.86 -23.22
C GLY A 327 4.53 9.29 -22.74
N LYS A 328 5.75 9.79 -22.51
CA LYS A 328 6.01 11.17 -22.14
C LYS A 328 5.52 12.16 -23.22
N GLN A 329 5.75 11.85 -24.50
CA GLN A 329 5.28 12.66 -25.61
C GLN A 329 3.76 12.67 -25.71
N LEU A 330 3.12 11.49 -25.63
CA LEU A 330 1.67 11.35 -25.76
C LEU A 330 0.91 11.98 -24.58
N ARG A 331 1.41 11.84 -23.35
CA ARG A 331 0.79 12.49 -22.18
C ARG A 331 0.74 14.02 -22.31
N LYS A 332 1.68 14.64 -23.00
CA LYS A 332 1.66 16.08 -23.27
C LYS A 332 0.51 16.51 -24.19
N MET A 333 0.02 15.62 -25.07
CA MET A 333 -1.11 15.88 -25.94
C MET A 333 -2.45 15.82 -25.20
N MET A 334 -2.51 15.14 -24.07
CA MET A 334 -3.71 14.91 -23.29
C MET A 334 -3.81 15.93 -22.14
N SER A 335 -4.39 17.09 -22.43
CA SER A 335 -4.46 18.23 -21.49
C SER A 335 -5.20 17.94 -20.17
N TRP A 336 -6.03 16.89 -20.14
CA TRP A 336 -6.75 16.46 -18.93
C TRP A 336 -5.93 15.56 -18.01
N ILE A 337 -4.75 15.11 -18.43
CA ILE A 337 -3.83 14.32 -17.61
C ILE A 337 -2.85 15.27 -16.95
N SER A 338 -2.88 15.34 -15.61
CA SER A 338 -1.81 15.97 -14.83
C SER A 338 -0.59 15.06 -14.85
N SER A 339 0.22 15.13 -15.91
CA SER A 339 1.41 14.27 -16.06
C SER A 339 2.46 14.61 -14.99
N LYS A 340 3.02 13.56 -14.38
CA LYS A 340 4.14 13.68 -13.43
C LYS A 340 5.39 13.10 -14.07
N GLU A 341 6.52 13.77 -13.88
CA GLU A 341 7.84 13.29 -14.28
C GLU A 341 8.67 12.94 -13.04
N VAL A 342 9.42 11.82 -13.08
CA VAL A 342 10.28 11.31 -11.98
C VAL A 342 11.70 11.10 -12.45
#